data_db518eb4a152eafee2a268ab6d484247
#
_entry.id   db518eb4a152eafee2a268ab6d484247
#
_cell.length_a   1.000
_cell.length_b   1.000
_cell.length_c   1.000
_cell.angle_alpha   90.00
_cell.angle_beta   90.00
_cell.angle_gamma   90.00
#
_symmetry.space_group_name_H-M   'P 1'
#
loop_
_entity.id
_entity.type
_entity.pdbx_description
1 polymer ?
#
loop_
_entity_poly.entity_id
_entity_poly.type
_entity_poly.pdbx_seq_one_letter_code
_entity_poly.pdbx_strand_id
1 'polypeptide(L)'
;PIGLDELLATSKVIFVLATPSSSNKALIDRARLELIRPDAVFVLLSRSHVVDFDALTELLAQGRFRAAIDVFPVEPIPADHPIRKVEHAVLSSHRAGANGEALHNVGRIVADDLEAICAGKVPMELQVAQPEFIRLRG
;
A
#
# COMPACT_ATOMS: atom_id res chain seq x y z
N PRO A 1 16.89 -6.82 -11.24
CA PRO A 1 15.68 -7.25 -10.54
C PRO A 1 15.96 -8.56 -9.80
N ILE A 2 15.40 -8.70 -8.59
CA ILE A 2 15.47 -9.91 -7.77
C ILE A 2 14.04 -10.42 -7.56
N GLY A 3 13.88 -11.69 -7.14
CA GLY A 3 12.58 -12.26 -6.82
C GLY A 3 11.97 -11.63 -5.56
N LEU A 4 10.64 -11.73 -5.42
CA LEU A 4 9.93 -11.17 -4.26
C LEU A 4 10.43 -11.79 -2.95
N ASP A 5 10.57 -13.10 -2.90
CA ASP A 5 10.99 -13.81 -1.70
C ASP A 5 12.42 -13.43 -1.27
N GLU A 6 13.33 -13.28 -2.25
CA GLU A 6 14.70 -12.79 -2.02
C GLU A 6 14.68 -11.33 -1.52
N LEU A 7 13.84 -10.46 -2.11
CA LEU A 7 13.68 -9.09 -1.67
C LEU A 7 13.26 -9.03 -0.21
N LEU A 8 12.22 -9.80 0.16
CA LEU A 8 11.71 -9.84 1.54
C LEU A 8 12.75 -10.34 2.53
N ALA A 9 13.53 -11.37 2.15
CA ALA A 9 14.53 -11.98 3.02
C ALA A 9 15.79 -11.12 3.21
N THR A 10 16.12 -10.22 2.27
CA THR A 10 17.42 -9.52 2.27
C THR A 10 17.32 -8.02 2.55
N SER A 11 16.15 -7.41 2.31
CA SER A 11 15.99 -5.94 2.44
C SER A 11 15.84 -5.50 3.89
N LYS A 12 16.45 -4.36 4.24
CA LYS A 12 16.25 -3.69 5.54
C LYS A 12 15.02 -2.80 5.57
N VAL A 13 14.61 -2.26 4.42
CA VAL A 13 13.40 -1.46 4.27
C VAL A 13 12.64 -1.96 3.06
N ILE A 14 11.36 -2.29 3.25
CA ILE A 14 10.49 -2.86 2.23
C ILE A 14 9.31 -1.92 2.05
N PHE A 15 9.21 -1.24 0.90
CA PHE A 15 8.06 -0.44 0.54
C PHE A 15 7.08 -1.26 -0.30
N VAL A 16 5.84 -1.38 0.17
CA VAL A 16 4.75 -2.04 -0.55
C VAL A 16 3.90 -0.97 -1.23
N LEU A 17 4.12 -0.81 -2.54
CA LEU A 17 3.48 0.20 -3.39
C LEU A 17 2.66 -0.43 -4.53
N ALA A 18 2.52 -1.75 -4.56
CA ALA A 18 1.82 -2.47 -5.61
C ALA A 18 0.35 -2.06 -5.68
N THR A 19 -0.13 -1.69 -6.87
CA THR A 19 -1.55 -1.43 -7.11
C THR A 19 -2.35 -2.72 -6.94
N PRO A 20 -3.48 -2.72 -6.20
CA PRO A 20 -4.29 -3.92 -6.01
C PRO A 20 -4.88 -4.40 -7.33
N SER A 21 -4.89 -5.72 -7.51
CA SER A 21 -5.52 -6.42 -8.64
C SER A 21 -6.09 -7.75 -8.17
N SER A 22 -6.95 -8.38 -8.97
CA SER A 22 -7.46 -9.72 -8.65
C SER A 22 -6.35 -10.78 -8.54
N SER A 23 -5.23 -10.55 -9.22
CA SER A 23 -4.11 -11.49 -9.26
C SER A 23 -3.10 -11.33 -8.11
N ASN A 24 -3.18 -10.25 -7.31
CA ASN A 24 -2.21 -10.00 -6.24
C ASN A 24 -2.84 -9.90 -4.84
N LYS A 25 -4.04 -10.44 -4.67
CA LYS A 25 -4.65 -10.57 -3.34
C LYS A 25 -3.76 -11.43 -2.45
N ALA A 26 -3.41 -10.90 -1.27
CA ALA A 26 -2.49 -11.53 -0.33
C ALA A 26 -1.17 -12.02 -1.01
N LEU A 27 -0.66 -11.24 -1.98
CA LEU A 27 0.62 -11.52 -2.63
C LEU A 27 1.74 -11.73 -1.61
N ILE A 28 1.72 -10.95 -0.53
CA ILE A 28 2.60 -11.13 0.62
C ILE A 28 1.77 -11.86 1.69
N ASP A 29 1.72 -13.18 1.55
CA ASP A 29 1.07 -14.10 2.47
C ASP A 29 1.90 -14.32 3.75
N ARG A 30 1.38 -15.15 4.68
CA ARG A 30 2.08 -15.49 5.92
C ARG A 30 3.49 -16.01 5.66
N ALA A 31 3.65 -16.94 4.74
CA ALA A 31 4.96 -17.57 4.46
C ALA A 31 5.99 -16.54 4.00
N ARG A 32 5.56 -15.58 3.17
CA ARG A 32 6.39 -14.45 2.72
C ARG A 32 6.69 -13.45 3.81
N LEU A 33 5.71 -13.13 4.67
CA LEU A 33 5.93 -12.26 5.83
C LEU A 33 6.97 -12.85 6.79
N GLU A 34 7.01 -14.18 6.95
CA GLU A 34 7.98 -14.88 7.78
C GLU A 34 9.42 -14.83 7.24
N LEU A 35 9.60 -14.56 5.95
CA LEU A 35 10.91 -14.33 5.33
C LEU A 35 11.53 -12.99 5.75
N ILE A 36 10.71 -12.04 6.19
CA ILE A 36 11.17 -10.69 6.56
C ILE A 36 12.13 -10.81 7.74
N ARG A 37 13.29 -10.20 7.59
CA ARG A 37 14.34 -10.25 8.63
C ARG A 37 13.95 -9.41 9.86
N PRO A 38 14.41 -9.80 11.06
CA PRO A 38 14.00 -9.16 12.32
C PRO A 38 14.37 -7.69 12.46
N ASP A 39 15.41 -7.22 11.75
CA ASP A 39 15.86 -5.83 11.76
C ASP A 39 15.23 -4.96 10.64
N ALA A 40 14.30 -5.54 9.87
CA ALA A 40 13.65 -4.83 8.78
C ALA A 40 12.52 -3.90 9.24
N VAL A 41 12.20 -2.96 8.36
CA VAL A 41 11.01 -2.11 8.45
C VAL A 41 10.13 -2.37 7.23
N PHE A 42 8.91 -2.82 7.47
CA PHE A 42 7.90 -3.06 6.45
C PHE A 42 6.97 -1.85 6.34
N VAL A 43 6.91 -1.23 5.16
CA VAL A 43 6.16 0.03 4.93
C VAL A 43 5.02 -0.24 3.95
N LEU A 44 3.78 -0.26 4.45
CA LEU A 44 2.57 -0.54 3.68
C LEU A 44 1.80 0.75 3.39
N LEU A 45 1.90 1.25 2.16
CA LEU A 45 1.30 2.52 1.71
C LEU A 45 0.33 2.37 0.54
N SER A 46 0.25 1.20 -0.08
CA SER A 46 -0.61 0.99 -1.24
C SER A 46 -2.04 0.61 -0.84
N ARG A 47 -2.28 -0.66 -0.59
CA ARG A 47 -3.56 -1.20 -0.10
C ARG A 47 -3.31 -2.46 0.74
N SER A 48 -4.13 -2.67 1.77
CA SER A 48 -4.07 -3.87 2.61
C SER A 48 -4.36 -5.17 1.83
N HIS A 49 -5.10 -5.08 0.74
CA HIS A 49 -5.44 -6.19 -0.16
C HIS A 49 -4.23 -7.04 -0.60
N VAL A 50 -3.04 -6.44 -0.75
CA VAL A 50 -1.84 -7.14 -1.24
C VAL A 50 -1.11 -7.94 -0.16
N VAL A 51 -1.55 -7.86 1.09
CA VAL A 51 -0.92 -8.49 2.25
C VAL A 51 -1.95 -9.32 3.01
N ASP A 52 -1.54 -10.46 3.54
CA ASP A 52 -2.30 -11.16 4.61
C ASP A 52 -2.20 -10.31 5.88
N PHE A 53 -3.22 -9.46 6.11
CA PHE A 53 -3.19 -8.46 7.16
C PHE A 53 -3.30 -9.05 8.56
N ASP A 54 -3.98 -10.19 8.69
CA ASP A 54 -4.09 -10.90 9.97
C ASP A 54 -2.73 -11.49 10.35
N ALA A 55 -2.07 -12.16 9.42
CA ALA A 55 -0.70 -12.68 9.62
C ALA A 55 0.30 -11.54 9.91
N LEU A 56 0.20 -10.41 9.20
CA LEU A 56 1.02 -9.21 9.47
C LEU A 56 0.83 -8.74 10.91
N THR A 57 -0.42 -8.62 11.37
CA THR A 57 -0.75 -8.18 12.73
C THR A 57 -0.15 -9.12 13.78
N GLU A 58 -0.29 -10.43 13.60
CA GLU A 58 0.24 -11.44 14.51
C GLU A 58 1.77 -11.40 14.61
N LEU A 59 2.46 -11.34 13.46
CA LEU A 59 3.93 -11.32 13.42
C LEU A 59 4.50 -10.04 14.03
N LEU A 60 3.83 -8.90 13.81
CA LEU A 60 4.19 -7.64 14.45
C LEU A 60 3.97 -7.69 15.97
N ALA A 61 2.87 -8.30 16.44
CA ALA A 61 2.62 -8.50 17.88
C ALA A 61 3.69 -9.40 18.54
N GLN A 62 4.28 -10.32 17.78
CA GLN A 62 5.41 -11.15 18.21
C GLN A 62 6.76 -10.43 18.15
N GLY A 63 6.80 -9.18 17.65
CA GLY A 63 8.04 -8.41 17.50
C GLY A 63 8.99 -8.93 16.42
N ARG A 64 8.45 -9.64 15.41
CA ARG A 64 9.27 -10.27 14.34
C ARG A 64 10.04 -9.24 13.52
N PHE A 65 9.45 -8.09 13.25
CA PHE A 65 10.03 -6.94 12.55
C PHE A 65 9.23 -5.68 12.92
N ARG A 66 9.57 -4.53 12.36
CA ARG A 66 8.85 -3.27 12.57
C ARG A 66 8.03 -2.90 11.32
N ALA A 67 6.97 -2.12 11.51
CA ALA A 67 6.18 -1.65 10.37
C ALA A 67 5.74 -0.19 10.48
N ALA A 68 5.48 0.42 9.31
CA ALA A 68 4.69 1.64 9.15
C ALA A 68 3.51 1.31 8.22
N ILE A 69 2.29 1.53 8.68
CA ILE A 69 1.07 1.08 8.01
C ILE A 69 0.13 2.26 7.87
N ASP A 70 -0.24 2.59 6.63
CA ASP A 70 -1.15 3.69 6.31
C ASP A 70 -2.52 3.21 5.81
N VAL A 71 -2.66 1.92 5.48
CA VAL A 71 -3.87 1.34 4.86
C VAL A 71 -4.33 0.07 5.59
N PHE A 72 -5.64 -0.11 5.71
CA PHE A 72 -6.25 -1.18 6.51
C PHE A 72 -7.35 -1.91 5.74
N PRO A 73 -7.70 -3.17 6.12
CA PRO A 73 -8.80 -3.92 5.50
C PRO A 73 -10.17 -3.25 5.67
N VAL A 74 -10.38 -2.56 6.79
CA VAL A 74 -11.57 -1.76 7.10
C VAL A 74 -11.10 -0.39 7.55
N GLU A 75 -11.61 0.66 6.93
CA GLU A 75 -11.26 2.05 7.24
C GLU A 75 -12.51 2.86 7.60
N PRO A 76 -12.53 3.54 8.76
CA PRO A 76 -11.47 3.59 9.78
C PRO A 76 -11.29 2.25 10.51
N ILE A 77 -10.04 1.93 10.87
CA ILE A 77 -9.73 0.70 11.59
C ILE A 77 -10.49 0.65 12.95
N PRO A 78 -11.15 -0.46 13.30
CA PRO A 78 -11.88 -0.61 14.55
C PRO A 78 -11.04 -0.27 15.79
N ALA A 79 -11.67 0.31 16.80
CA ALA A 79 -10.98 0.77 18.01
C ALA A 79 -10.32 -0.37 18.82
N ASP A 80 -10.89 -1.57 18.73
CA ASP A 80 -10.45 -2.77 19.41
C ASP A 80 -9.50 -3.65 18.58
N HIS A 81 -9.20 -3.25 17.33
CA HIS A 81 -8.34 -4.03 16.45
C HIS A 81 -6.96 -4.26 17.07
N PRO A 82 -6.43 -5.51 17.08
CA PRO A 82 -5.17 -5.88 17.75
C PRO A 82 -3.96 -5.03 17.33
N ILE A 83 -3.87 -4.63 16.06
CA ILE A 83 -2.75 -3.84 15.53
C ILE A 83 -2.55 -2.52 16.28
N ARG A 84 -3.60 -1.95 16.88
CA ARG A 84 -3.51 -0.69 17.64
C ARG A 84 -2.68 -0.80 18.92
N LYS A 85 -2.46 -2.02 19.41
CA LYS A 85 -1.70 -2.32 20.62
C LYS A 85 -0.27 -2.76 20.32
N VAL A 86 0.10 -2.84 19.04
CA VAL A 86 1.42 -3.31 18.63
C VAL A 86 2.43 -2.17 18.73
N GLU A 87 3.41 -2.30 19.62
CA GLU A 87 4.47 -1.31 19.86
C GLU A 87 5.44 -1.15 18.68
N HIS A 88 5.56 -2.21 17.86
CA HIS A 88 6.46 -2.24 16.71
C HIS A 88 5.84 -1.71 15.41
N ALA A 89 4.62 -1.13 15.48
CA ALA A 89 3.91 -0.58 14.34
C ALA A 89 3.61 0.91 14.53
N VAL A 90 3.97 1.72 13.53
CA VAL A 90 3.50 3.10 13.39
C VAL A 90 2.29 3.07 12.46
N LEU A 91 1.15 3.61 12.91
CA LEU A 91 -0.10 3.62 12.15
C LEU A 91 -0.44 5.05 11.74
N SER A 92 -0.87 5.24 10.50
CA SER A 92 -1.45 6.49 10.01
C SER A 92 -2.80 6.23 9.33
N SER A 93 -3.58 7.27 9.10
CA SER A 93 -4.99 7.15 8.70
C SER A 93 -5.18 7.37 7.20
N HIS A 94 -4.52 6.57 6.37
CA HIS A 94 -4.57 6.60 4.90
C HIS A 94 -4.24 8.00 4.34
N ARG A 95 -3.13 8.56 4.80
CA ARG A 95 -2.72 9.94 4.48
C ARG A 95 -1.37 10.05 3.77
N ALA A 96 -0.69 8.95 3.51
CA ALA A 96 0.64 8.97 2.91
C ALA A 96 0.67 9.67 1.54
N GLY A 97 -0.42 9.56 0.74
CA GLY A 97 -0.58 10.26 -0.53
C GLY A 97 -1.31 11.60 -0.46
N ALA A 98 -1.85 11.99 0.69
CA ALA A 98 -2.71 13.18 0.84
C ALA A 98 -1.93 14.38 1.42
N ASN A 99 -0.82 14.75 0.81
CA ASN A 99 -0.12 15.99 1.14
C ASN A 99 -0.43 17.11 0.12
N GLY A 100 -0.17 18.36 0.52
CA GLY A 100 -0.54 19.54 -0.29
C GLY A 100 0.09 19.53 -1.70
N GLU A 101 1.34 19.12 -1.81
CA GLU A 101 2.05 19.03 -3.08
C GLU A 101 1.46 17.95 -4.00
N ALA A 102 1.20 16.75 -3.46
CA ALA A 102 0.58 15.66 -4.23
C ALA A 102 -0.80 16.05 -4.74
N LEU A 103 -1.65 16.67 -3.89
CA LEU A 103 -2.99 17.12 -4.29
C LEU A 103 -2.92 18.22 -5.35
N HIS A 104 -1.99 19.17 -5.24
CA HIS A 104 -1.76 20.19 -6.26
C HIS A 104 -1.34 19.58 -7.59
N ASN A 105 -0.40 18.63 -7.57
CA ASN A 105 0.06 17.94 -8.78
C ASN A 105 -1.05 17.12 -9.43
N VAL A 106 -1.88 16.41 -8.66
CA VAL A 106 -3.06 15.71 -9.21
C VAL A 106 -4.00 16.69 -9.92
N GLY A 107 -4.30 17.83 -9.28
CA GLY A 107 -5.15 18.88 -9.90
C GLY A 107 -4.57 19.40 -11.21
N ARG A 108 -3.25 19.67 -11.24
CA ARG A 108 -2.56 20.11 -12.47
C ARG A 108 -2.63 19.07 -13.58
N ILE A 109 -2.31 17.80 -13.30
CA ILE A 109 -2.37 16.69 -14.27
C ILE A 109 -3.78 16.55 -14.86
N VAL A 110 -4.82 16.63 -14.03
CA VAL A 110 -6.21 16.57 -14.49
C VAL A 110 -6.54 17.75 -15.42
N ALA A 111 -6.12 18.96 -15.07
CA ALA A 111 -6.37 20.15 -15.90
C ALA A 111 -5.65 20.05 -17.25
N ASP A 112 -4.37 19.70 -17.26
CA ASP A 112 -3.55 19.57 -18.47
C ASP A 112 -4.15 18.53 -19.44
N ASP A 113 -4.58 17.37 -18.92
CA ASP A 113 -5.17 16.31 -19.75
C ASP A 113 -6.60 16.66 -20.22
N LEU A 114 -7.39 17.39 -19.43
CA LEU A 114 -8.69 17.91 -19.88
C LEU A 114 -8.52 18.91 -21.04
N GLU A 115 -7.54 19.81 -20.97
CA GLU A 115 -7.21 20.71 -22.08
C GLU A 115 -6.80 19.93 -23.32
N ALA A 116 -5.99 18.89 -23.20
CA ALA A 116 -5.60 18.03 -24.30
C ALA A 116 -6.82 17.35 -24.95
N ILE A 117 -7.74 16.79 -24.16
CA ILE A 117 -8.97 16.14 -24.62
C ILE A 117 -9.87 17.14 -25.33
N CYS A 118 -10.06 18.35 -24.78
CA CYS A 118 -10.83 19.40 -25.41
C CYS A 118 -10.25 19.86 -26.77
N ALA A 119 -8.92 19.76 -26.91
CA ALA A 119 -8.21 20.02 -28.17
C ALA A 119 -8.19 18.81 -29.13
N GLY A 120 -8.91 17.72 -28.83
CA GLY A 120 -8.96 16.50 -29.65
C GLY A 120 -7.68 15.65 -29.57
N LYS A 121 -6.85 15.86 -28.53
CA LYS A 121 -5.62 15.09 -28.28
C LYS A 121 -5.87 13.96 -27.28
N VAL A 122 -4.96 12.99 -27.25
CA VAL A 122 -4.96 11.91 -26.24
C VAL A 122 -4.42 12.46 -24.93
N PRO A 123 -5.01 12.11 -23.76
CA PRO A 123 -4.44 12.44 -22.46
C PRO A 123 -3.05 11.84 -22.32
N MET A 124 -2.13 12.54 -21.64
CA MET A 124 -0.72 12.17 -21.57
C MET A 124 -0.37 11.52 -20.23
N GLU A 125 -1.00 11.94 -19.14
CA GLU A 125 -0.67 11.57 -17.78
C GLU A 125 -1.75 10.66 -17.15
N LEU A 126 -3.03 10.92 -17.44
CA LEU A 126 -4.14 10.14 -16.91
C LEU A 126 -4.27 8.77 -17.58
N GLN A 127 -4.46 7.76 -16.78
CA GLN A 127 -4.72 6.41 -17.27
C GLN A 127 -6.23 6.18 -17.43
N VAL A 128 -6.60 5.37 -18.43
CA VAL A 128 -7.98 4.93 -18.59
C VAL A 128 -8.44 4.18 -17.34
N ALA A 129 -9.59 4.61 -16.79
CA ALA A 129 -10.17 3.96 -15.63
C ALA A 129 -10.57 2.51 -15.96
N GLN A 130 -9.99 1.56 -15.25
CA GLN A 130 -10.31 0.14 -15.37
C GLN A 130 -11.28 -0.26 -14.26
N PRO A 131 -12.44 -0.89 -14.56
CA PRO A 131 -13.45 -1.25 -13.55
C PRO A 131 -12.90 -2.13 -12.42
N GLU A 132 -11.94 -3.00 -12.72
CA GLU A 132 -11.29 -3.85 -11.74
C GLU A 132 -10.57 -3.02 -10.66
N PHE A 133 -9.74 -2.07 -11.08
CA PHE A 133 -8.97 -1.24 -10.14
C PHE A 133 -9.87 -0.33 -9.31
N ILE A 134 -10.98 0.15 -9.90
CA ILE A 134 -11.95 0.97 -9.17
C ILE A 134 -12.62 0.17 -8.05
N ARG A 135 -13.04 -1.06 -8.31
CA ARG A 135 -13.68 -1.94 -7.31
C ARG A 135 -12.77 -2.32 -6.15
N LEU A 136 -11.46 -2.40 -6.38
CA LEU A 136 -10.47 -2.78 -5.37
C LEU A 136 -9.90 -1.59 -4.58
N ARG A 137 -10.28 -0.37 -4.94
CA ARG A 137 -9.81 0.85 -4.25
C ARG A 137 -10.66 1.23 -3.03
N GLY A 138 -11.78 0.55 -2.82
CA GLY A 138 -12.67 0.72 -1.66
C GLY A 138 -13.55 1.93 -1.78
#